data_cf6a61153f0f81e7b0f8dcf89e2efb3c
#
_entry.id   cf6a61153f0f81e7b0f8dcf89e2efb3c
#
_cell.length_a   1.000
_cell.length_b   1.000
_cell.length_c   1.000
_cell.angle_alpha   90.00
_cell.angle_beta   90.00
_cell.angle_gamma   90.00
#
_symmetry.space_group_name_H-M   'P 1'
#
loop_
_entity.id
_entity.type
_entity.pdbx_description
1 polymer ?
#
loop_
_entity_poly.entity_id
_entity_poly.type
_entity_poly.pdbx_seq_one_letter_code
_entity_poly.pdbx_strand_id
1 'polypeptide(L)'
;MKRIISLLLALALAFSLTACTAPAEKADGGKLQIVTTLFPYYDFARAIVGDRADVTLLLSPGREAHSFEPTPIDAVTISEADVFLYNGGEGEYWVDSMLDAAGENIAVVARMMDYVDALDEEYVEGMQGADGHDHDHEHGSHDDHDDHDHDHEEDEHDSDEVEYDEHIWTSPKNAVVLCRAVCDAICKADPANEDFYRANCDGYCAQIEALDARFAALCESAPHKLLVFADRFPMLYFCREFGLDYRAAFHGCSGDTEPSLATIKYLIDKVEDEDIPVVYTIDFGTKKVAAVVSECTGAAVDTLYSMQTVSRADFDAGETYLTLMERNYEALRKGLNE
;
A
#
# COMPACT_ATOMS: atom_id res chain seq x y z
N MET A 1 27.36 -22.72 63.40
CA MET A 1 26.35 -23.43 62.59
C MET A 1 25.09 -22.58 62.26
N LYS A 2 24.42 -21.94 63.22
CA LYS A 2 23.20 -21.14 62.94
C LYS A 2 23.43 -19.96 61.99
N ARG A 3 24.57 -19.26 62.01
CA ARG A 3 24.90 -18.13 61.14
C ARG A 3 25.22 -18.55 59.69
N ILE A 4 25.74 -19.75 59.47
CA ILE A 4 26.04 -20.30 58.14
C ILE A 4 24.76 -20.75 57.45
N ILE A 5 23.79 -21.33 58.20
CA ILE A 5 22.50 -21.75 57.73
C ILE A 5 21.63 -20.52 57.31
N SER A 6 21.71 -19.41 58.06
CA SER A 6 21.03 -18.16 57.73
C SER A 6 21.58 -17.53 56.44
N LEU A 7 22.91 -17.63 56.21
CA LEU A 7 23.54 -17.08 54.98
C LEU A 7 23.20 -17.91 53.76
N LEU A 8 23.12 -19.25 53.89
CA LEU A 8 22.72 -20.13 52.78
C LEU A 8 21.22 -19.99 52.44
N LEU A 9 20.39 -19.72 53.44
CA LEU A 9 18.96 -19.46 53.21
C LEU A 9 18.73 -18.11 52.50
N ALA A 10 19.50 -17.08 52.86
CA ALA A 10 19.44 -15.78 52.21
C ALA A 10 19.96 -15.83 50.75
N LEU A 11 20.99 -16.65 50.46
CA LEU A 11 21.52 -16.85 49.12
C LEU A 11 20.57 -17.64 48.24
N ALA A 12 19.82 -18.61 48.78
CA ALA A 12 18.79 -19.37 48.09
C ALA A 12 17.56 -18.51 47.75
N LEU A 13 17.19 -17.54 48.61
CA LEU A 13 16.11 -16.58 48.32
C LEU A 13 16.52 -15.53 47.24
N ALA A 14 17.78 -15.16 47.12
CA ALA A 14 18.26 -14.22 46.12
C ALA A 14 18.31 -14.82 44.69
N PHE A 15 18.44 -16.15 44.58
CA PHE A 15 18.47 -16.86 43.30
C PHE A 15 17.04 -17.14 42.72
N SER A 16 15.99 -16.96 43.50
CA SER A 16 14.62 -17.19 43.06
C SER A 16 13.91 -15.94 42.46
N LEU A 17 14.61 -14.79 42.36
CA LEU A 17 14.06 -13.54 41.86
C LEU A 17 14.50 -13.17 40.43
N THR A 18 15.27 -14.04 39.75
CA THR A 18 15.49 -13.95 38.32
C THR A 18 14.51 -14.89 37.57
N ALA A 19 13.25 -14.75 37.86
CA ALA A 19 12.23 -15.21 36.91
C ALA A 19 12.29 -14.24 35.72
N CYS A 20 12.92 -14.68 34.63
CA CYS A 20 12.67 -14.10 33.33
C CYS A 20 11.15 -13.96 33.17
N THR A 21 10.67 -12.76 32.96
CA THR A 21 9.35 -12.53 32.37
C THR A 21 9.43 -13.05 30.93
N ALA A 22 9.24 -14.35 30.75
CA ALA A 22 8.83 -14.89 29.47
C ALA A 22 7.47 -14.25 29.13
N PRO A 23 7.24 -13.84 27.91
CA PRO A 23 5.89 -13.45 27.47
C PRO A 23 4.95 -14.58 27.88
N ALA A 24 3.78 -14.24 28.39
CA ALA A 24 2.77 -15.22 28.79
C ALA A 24 2.46 -16.08 27.56
N GLU A 25 2.91 -17.34 27.55
CA GLU A 25 2.39 -18.33 26.60
C GLU A 25 0.87 -18.34 26.76
N LYS A 26 0.15 -18.02 25.66
CA LYS A 26 -1.31 -18.22 25.63
C LYS A 26 -1.55 -19.70 25.94
N ALA A 27 -2.20 -19.96 27.06
CA ALA A 27 -2.45 -21.31 27.61
C ALA A 27 -3.61 -22.02 26.88
N ASP A 28 -3.77 -21.81 25.57
CA ASP A 28 -4.73 -22.55 24.77
C ASP A 28 -4.15 -22.74 23.37
N GLY A 29 -4.15 -23.97 22.85
CA GLY A 29 -3.54 -24.36 21.57
C GLY A 29 -4.26 -23.83 20.34
N GLY A 30 -4.65 -22.54 20.37
CA GLY A 30 -5.20 -21.82 19.24
C GLY A 30 -4.14 -21.50 18.20
N LYS A 31 -4.54 -21.42 16.91
CA LYS A 31 -3.68 -20.97 15.84
C LYS A 31 -3.32 -19.49 16.05
N LEU A 32 -2.13 -19.11 15.56
CA LEU A 32 -1.71 -17.72 15.49
C LEU A 32 -2.75 -16.90 14.73
N GLN A 33 -3.15 -15.74 15.26
CA GLN A 33 -4.12 -14.84 14.66
C GLN A 33 -3.39 -13.67 14.00
N ILE A 34 -3.47 -13.57 12.67
CA ILE A 34 -2.86 -12.52 11.89
C ILE A 34 -3.96 -11.66 11.28
N VAL A 35 -3.92 -10.36 11.52
CA VAL A 35 -4.84 -9.39 10.93
C VAL A 35 -4.06 -8.46 10.02
N THR A 36 -4.59 -8.24 8.81
CA THR A 36 -3.99 -7.36 7.81
C THR A 36 -5.01 -6.36 7.31
N THR A 37 -4.59 -5.15 7.00
CA THR A 37 -5.49 -4.12 6.47
C THR A 37 -5.76 -4.29 4.98
N LEU A 38 -4.73 -4.52 4.17
CA LEU A 38 -4.79 -4.56 2.72
C LEU A 38 -4.51 -5.96 2.15
N PHE A 39 -4.98 -6.17 0.92
CA PHE A 39 -4.90 -7.46 0.23
C PHE A 39 -3.47 -7.98 0.01
N PRO A 40 -2.45 -7.18 -0.37
CA PRO A 40 -1.11 -7.71 -0.59
C PRO A 40 -0.54 -8.40 0.65
N TYR A 41 -0.70 -7.79 1.81
CA TYR A 41 -0.19 -8.34 3.08
C TYR A 41 -0.98 -9.56 3.53
N TYR A 42 -2.28 -9.59 3.25
CA TYR A 42 -3.13 -10.77 3.46
C TYR A 42 -2.64 -11.96 2.62
N ASP A 43 -2.35 -11.72 1.34
CA ASP A 43 -1.90 -12.77 0.44
C ASP A 43 -0.49 -13.27 0.80
N PHE A 44 0.44 -12.35 1.12
CA PHE A 44 1.78 -12.71 1.59
C PHE A 44 1.71 -13.54 2.87
N ALA A 45 0.93 -13.09 3.87
CA ALA A 45 0.76 -13.81 5.12
C ALA A 45 0.19 -15.23 4.89
N ARG A 46 -0.86 -15.37 4.06
CA ARG A 46 -1.43 -16.69 3.70
C ARG A 46 -0.42 -17.60 3.02
N ALA A 47 0.35 -17.06 2.08
CA ALA A 47 1.38 -17.85 1.37
C ALA A 47 2.45 -18.34 2.35
N ILE A 48 2.83 -17.53 3.33
CA ILE A 48 3.85 -17.83 4.33
C ILE A 48 3.35 -18.86 5.35
N VAL A 49 2.16 -18.67 5.92
CA VAL A 49 1.72 -19.51 7.05
C VAL A 49 1.08 -20.82 6.62
N GLY A 50 0.57 -20.91 5.40
CA GLY A 50 -0.21 -22.07 4.95
C GLY A 50 -1.42 -22.30 5.85
N ASP A 51 -1.48 -23.50 6.47
CA ASP A 51 -2.55 -23.91 7.38
C ASP A 51 -2.23 -23.72 8.89
N ARG A 52 -1.04 -23.14 9.21
CA ARG A 52 -0.55 -23.04 10.60
C ARG A 52 -1.10 -21.85 11.37
N ALA A 53 -1.57 -20.82 10.68
CA ALA A 53 -2.18 -19.63 11.28
C ALA A 53 -3.50 -19.29 10.60
N ASP A 54 -4.31 -18.47 11.25
CA ASP A 54 -5.49 -17.86 10.66
C ASP A 54 -5.17 -16.43 10.25
N VAL A 55 -5.48 -16.05 9.00
CA VAL A 55 -5.22 -14.72 8.45
C VAL A 55 -6.54 -14.06 8.12
N THR A 56 -6.75 -12.87 8.66
CA THR A 56 -7.95 -12.05 8.46
C THR A 56 -7.60 -10.79 7.68
N LEU A 57 -8.33 -10.55 6.57
CA LEU A 57 -8.29 -9.30 5.83
C LEU A 57 -9.36 -8.36 6.39
N LEU A 58 -8.93 -7.21 6.92
CA LEU A 58 -9.82 -6.23 7.53
C LEU A 58 -10.65 -5.49 6.47
N LEU A 59 -9.99 -5.00 5.43
CA LEU A 59 -10.67 -4.41 4.28
C LEU A 59 -11.37 -5.50 3.48
N SER A 60 -12.67 -5.66 3.70
CA SER A 60 -13.46 -6.68 3.01
C SER A 60 -13.37 -6.54 1.49
N PRO A 61 -13.25 -7.67 0.73
CA PRO A 61 -13.17 -7.63 -0.73
C PRO A 61 -14.28 -6.82 -1.39
N GLY A 62 -13.91 -5.99 -2.36
CA GLY A 62 -14.82 -5.10 -3.08
C GLY A 62 -15.09 -3.75 -2.40
N ARG A 63 -14.44 -3.45 -1.28
CA ARG A 63 -14.52 -2.13 -0.63
C ARG A 63 -13.33 -1.26 -1.04
N GLU A 64 -13.59 0.02 -1.19
CA GLU A 64 -12.58 1.04 -1.44
C GLU A 64 -11.76 1.31 -0.18
N ALA A 65 -10.42 1.32 -0.28
CA ALA A 65 -9.54 1.47 0.86
C ALA A 65 -9.52 2.92 1.39
N HIS A 66 -9.43 3.91 0.49
CA HIS A 66 -9.34 5.33 0.88
C HIS A 66 -10.61 5.87 1.57
N SER A 67 -11.75 5.17 1.46
CA SER A 67 -12.98 5.49 2.17
C SER A 67 -13.34 4.50 3.28
N PHE A 68 -12.36 3.70 3.71
CA PHE A 68 -12.59 2.72 4.76
C PHE A 68 -12.65 3.39 6.13
N GLU A 69 -13.77 3.20 6.82
CA GLU A 69 -13.94 3.57 8.23
C GLU A 69 -14.09 2.28 9.04
N PRO A 70 -13.24 2.06 10.08
CA PRO A 70 -13.31 0.88 10.90
C PRO A 70 -14.57 0.89 11.78
N THR A 71 -15.11 -0.27 12.00
CA THR A 71 -16.27 -0.50 12.86
C THR A 71 -15.82 -1.01 14.25
N PRO A 72 -16.69 -1.00 15.27
CA PRO A 72 -16.36 -1.60 16.57
C PRO A 72 -15.96 -3.08 16.50
N ILE A 73 -16.44 -3.83 15.51
CA ILE A 73 -16.04 -5.23 15.32
C ILE A 73 -14.61 -5.33 14.82
N ASP A 74 -14.17 -4.37 13.97
CA ASP A 74 -12.80 -4.31 13.48
C ASP A 74 -11.82 -4.02 14.62
N ALA A 75 -12.20 -3.11 15.55
CA ALA A 75 -11.41 -2.85 16.77
C ALA A 75 -11.24 -4.10 17.63
N VAL A 76 -12.28 -4.91 17.79
CA VAL A 76 -12.21 -6.19 18.50
C VAL A 76 -11.28 -7.15 17.77
N THR A 77 -11.43 -7.29 16.45
CA THR A 77 -10.60 -8.17 15.61
C THR A 77 -9.11 -7.79 15.71
N ILE A 78 -8.79 -6.49 15.66
CA ILE A 78 -7.43 -6.00 15.84
C ILE A 78 -6.90 -6.32 17.25
N SER A 79 -7.69 -6.09 18.29
CA SER A 79 -7.28 -6.32 19.69
C SER A 79 -7.03 -7.80 20.03
N GLU A 80 -7.61 -8.73 19.28
CA GLU A 80 -7.43 -10.18 19.43
C GLU A 80 -6.28 -10.74 18.57
N ALA A 81 -5.67 -9.91 17.70
CA ALA A 81 -4.57 -10.32 16.83
C ALA A 81 -3.28 -10.62 17.63
N ASP A 82 -2.53 -11.63 17.21
CA ASP A 82 -1.16 -11.85 17.62
C ASP A 82 -0.19 -11.01 16.78
N VAL A 83 -0.51 -10.84 15.48
CA VAL A 83 0.22 -10.03 14.52
C VAL A 83 -0.75 -9.11 13.80
N PHE A 84 -0.47 -7.82 13.80
CA PHE A 84 -1.21 -6.82 13.04
C PHE A 84 -0.30 -6.16 12.00
N LEU A 85 -0.68 -6.26 10.72
CA LEU A 85 0.06 -5.74 9.58
C LEU A 85 -0.78 -4.67 8.89
N TYR A 86 -0.25 -3.47 8.76
CA TYR A 86 -0.94 -2.36 8.10
C TYR A 86 0.01 -1.58 7.21
N ASN A 87 -0.54 -0.89 6.20
CA ASN A 87 0.28 -0.15 5.24
C ASN A 87 0.93 1.08 5.90
N GLY A 88 0.12 1.89 6.53
CA GLY A 88 0.44 3.25 6.95
C GLY A 88 0.04 4.25 5.86
N GLY A 89 0.35 5.53 6.10
CA GLY A 89 -0.08 6.62 5.23
C GLY A 89 -1.41 7.22 5.67
N GLU A 90 -1.90 8.18 4.88
CA GLU A 90 -3.10 8.95 5.22
C GLU A 90 -4.38 8.14 5.11
N GLY A 91 -4.44 7.19 4.19
CA GLY A 91 -5.59 6.28 4.04
C GLY A 91 -5.85 5.41 5.26
N GLU A 92 -4.86 5.24 6.12
CA GLU A 92 -4.94 4.45 7.35
C GLU A 92 -4.77 5.26 8.64
N TYR A 93 -5.05 6.60 8.61
CA TYR A 93 -4.97 7.50 9.79
C TYR A 93 -5.73 6.98 11.02
N TRP A 94 -6.73 6.13 10.81
CA TRP A 94 -7.54 5.53 11.87
C TRP A 94 -6.80 4.47 12.69
N VAL A 95 -5.68 3.92 12.18
CA VAL A 95 -4.95 2.79 12.81
C VAL A 95 -4.42 3.17 14.18
N ASP A 96 -3.86 4.36 14.34
CA ASP A 96 -3.29 4.79 15.63
C ASP A 96 -4.34 4.75 16.74
N SER A 97 -5.56 5.22 16.46
CA SER A 97 -6.66 5.18 17.44
C SER A 97 -7.11 3.75 17.77
N MET A 98 -7.02 2.81 16.82
CA MET A 98 -7.31 1.39 17.06
C MET A 98 -6.22 0.73 17.90
N LEU A 99 -4.96 1.03 17.62
CA LEU A 99 -3.82 0.52 18.40
C LEU A 99 -3.85 1.05 19.84
N ASP A 100 -4.16 2.33 20.04
CA ASP A 100 -4.35 2.90 21.36
C ASP A 100 -5.48 2.20 22.15
N ALA A 101 -6.57 1.88 21.48
CA ALA A 101 -7.69 1.16 22.07
C ALA A 101 -7.38 -0.33 22.37
N ALA A 102 -6.57 -0.98 21.53
CA ALA A 102 -6.13 -2.36 21.71
C ALA A 102 -5.10 -2.50 22.85
N GLY A 103 -4.34 -1.44 23.14
CA GLY A 103 -3.31 -1.43 24.17
C GLY A 103 -2.15 -2.39 23.84
N GLU A 104 -1.54 -2.99 24.89
CA GLU A 104 -0.38 -3.89 24.75
C GLU A 104 -0.77 -5.35 24.42
N ASN A 105 -1.97 -5.60 23.92
CA ASN A 105 -2.45 -6.98 23.69
C ASN A 105 -1.88 -7.62 22.42
N ILE A 106 -1.48 -6.81 21.43
CA ILE A 106 -0.95 -7.29 20.15
C ILE A 106 0.54 -7.55 20.31
N ALA A 107 0.98 -8.79 20.07
CA ALA A 107 2.38 -9.16 20.28
C ALA A 107 3.34 -8.52 19.25
N VAL A 108 2.89 -8.37 17.99
CA VAL A 108 3.68 -7.78 16.91
C VAL A 108 2.79 -6.87 16.06
N VAL A 109 3.19 -5.62 15.95
CA VAL A 109 2.60 -4.63 15.02
C VAL A 109 3.68 -4.25 14.03
N ALA A 110 3.34 -4.21 12.73
CA ALA A 110 4.27 -3.81 11.68
C ALA A 110 3.56 -2.88 10.67
N ARG A 111 4.14 -1.68 10.50
CA ARG A 111 3.77 -0.70 9.48
C ARG A 111 4.62 -0.95 8.25
N MET A 112 3.98 -1.29 7.12
CA MET A 112 4.70 -1.75 5.94
C MET A 112 5.49 -0.65 5.23
N MET A 113 5.02 0.60 5.26
CA MET A 113 5.77 1.74 4.71
C MET A 113 7.12 1.98 5.40
N ASP A 114 7.35 1.45 6.61
CA ASP A 114 8.64 1.59 7.30
C ASP A 114 9.76 0.73 6.68
N TYR A 115 9.44 -0.19 5.78
CA TYR A 115 10.39 -1.13 5.18
C TYR A 115 10.86 -0.75 3.78
N VAL A 116 10.30 0.30 3.18
CA VAL A 116 10.63 0.76 1.84
C VAL A 116 10.85 2.28 1.82
N ASP A 117 11.59 2.76 0.84
CA ASP A 117 11.74 4.20 0.63
C ASP A 117 10.43 4.74 0.04
N ALA A 118 9.73 5.59 0.82
CA ALA A 118 8.50 6.22 0.38
C ALA A 118 8.79 7.26 -0.72
N LEU A 119 7.93 7.30 -1.74
CA LEU A 119 7.96 8.32 -2.79
C LEU A 119 6.86 9.34 -2.53
N ASP A 120 7.18 10.61 -2.78
CA ASP A 120 6.20 11.68 -2.73
C ASP A 120 5.11 11.45 -3.79
N GLU A 121 3.86 11.76 -3.46
CA GLU A 121 2.76 11.79 -4.43
C GLU A 121 3.09 12.80 -5.53
N GLU A 122 2.84 12.45 -6.78
CA GLU A 122 3.21 13.27 -7.93
C GLU A 122 2.01 13.75 -8.72
N TYR A 123 2.05 15.06 -9.05
CA TYR A 123 1.12 15.65 -10.00
C TYR A 123 1.82 15.85 -11.34
N VAL A 124 1.35 15.15 -12.37
CA VAL A 124 1.92 15.26 -13.71
C VAL A 124 1.04 16.14 -14.61
N GLU A 125 1.64 16.64 -15.70
CA GLU A 125 0.97 17.50 -16.67
C GLU A 125 -0.39 16.94 -17.13
N GLY A 126 -1.43 17.78 -17.08
CA GLY A 126 -2.79 17.45 -17.47
C GLY A 126 -3.62 16.68 -16.43
N MET A 127 -3.02 16.29 -15.32
CA MET A 127 -3.72 15.66 -14.22
C MET A 127 -4.63 16.65 -13.49
N GLN A 128 -5.76 16.17 -12.98
CA GLN A 128 -6.66 16.99 -12.17
C GLN A 128 -5.92 17.47 -10.92
N GLY A 129 -5.94 18.79 -10.66
CA GLY A 129 -5.25 19.40 -9.52
C GLY A 129 -3.81 19.86 -9.81
N ALA A 130 -3.19 19.50 -10.93
CA ALA A 130 -1.81 19.90 -11.27
C ALA A 130 -1.64 21.43 -11.38
N ASP A 131 -2.67 22.15 -11.82
CA ASP A 131 -2.62 23.63 -12.02
C ASP A 131 -2.58 24.42 -10.69
N GLY A 132 -2.77 23.78 -9.54
CA GLY A 132 -2.78 24.42 -8.20
C GLY A 132 -1.40 24.58 -7.55
N HIS A 133 -0.36 23.95 -8.07
CA HIS A 133 0.99 23.93 -7.50
C HIS A 133 2.04 24.78 -8.25
N ASP A 134 1.67 25.48 -9.31
CA ASP A 134 2.55 26.45 -9.98
C ASP A 134 2.55 27.79 -9.21
N HIS A 135 3.43 27.92 -8.23
CA HIS A 135 3.77 29.20 -7.60
C HIS A 135 4.67 30.02 -8.53
N ASP A 136 4.09 30.57 -9.61
CA ASP A 136 4.73 31.63 -10.37
C ASP A 136 4.69 32.93 -9.54
N HIS A 137 5.80 33.25 -8.90
CA HIS A 137 6.06 34.55 -8.31
C HIS A 137 6.30 35.61 -9.40
N GLU A 138 5.26 36.05 -10.09
CA GLU A 138 5.30 37.33 -10.80
C GLU A 138 5.13 38.49 -9.82
N HIS A 139 6.23 39.14 -9.49
CA HIS A 139 6.24 40.45 -8.85
C HIS A 139 5.62 41.53 -9.75
N GLY A 140 4.33 41.72 -9.66
CA GLY A 140 3.62 42.88 -10.20
C GLY A 140 3.55 43.98 -9.16
N SER A 141 4.38 44.99 -9.32
CA SER A 141 4.29 46.23 -8.56
C SER A 141 3.03 46.99 -8.92
N HIS A 142 2.15 47.24 -7.95
CA HIS A 142 1.17 48.33 -7.98
C HIS A 142 1.10 49.01 -6.61
N ASP A 143 1.46 50.29 -6.66
CA ASP A 143 1.28 51.30 -5.59
C ASP A 143 -0.19 51.63 -5.38
N ASP A 144 -0.46 52.11 -4.13
CA ASP A 144 -1.44 53.06 -3.65
C ASP A 144 -2.74 52.58 -2.97
N HIS A 145 -2.71 52.83 -1.63
CA HIS A 145 -3.75 53.39 -0.74
C HIS A 145 -5.05 52.60 -0.43
N ASP A 146 -5.27 52.18 0.81
CA ASP A 146 -5.94 52.91 1.90
C ASP A 146 -6.16 52.01 3.13
N ASP A 147 -6.01 52.63 4.31
CA ASP A 147 -6.21 52.09 5.66
C ASP A 147 -7.57 51.42 5.88
N HIS A 148 -7.56 50.15 6.32
CA HIS A 148 -8.56 49.63 7.25
C HIS A 148 -7.94 48.53 8.11
N ASP A 149 -7.78 48.87 9.42
CA ASP A 149 -7.50 47.92 10.50
C ASP A 149 -8.58 46.82 10.55
N HIS A 150 -8.20 45.61 10.26
CA HIS A 150 -8.86 44.37 10.73
C HIS A 150 -7.80 43.43 11.23
N ASP A 151 -7.74 43.27 12.56
CA ASP A 151 -7.06 42.17 13.23
C ASP A 151 -7.66 40.84 12.71
N HIS A 152 -6.94 40.20 11.80
CA HIS A 152 -7.10 38.79 11.52
C HIS A 152 -5.89 38.08 12.13
N GLU A 153 -6.15 37.30 13.17
CA GLU A 153 -5.22 36.28 13.63
C GLU A 153 -4.98 35.37 12.43
N GLU A 154 -3.80 35.48 11.83
CA GLU A 154 -3.29 34.57 10.82
C GLU A 154 -2.95 33.28 11.55
N ASP A 155 -3.87 32.31 11.52
CA ASP A 155 -3.53 30.92 11.73
C ASP A 155 -2.62 30.50 10.55
N GLU A 156 -1.30 30.67 10.75
CA GLU A 156 -0.29 30.06 9.88
C GLU A 156 -0.34 28.54 10.05
N HIS A 157 -1.27 27.88 9.34
CA HIS A 157 -1.19 26.46 9.01
C HIS A 157 -0.62 26.31 7.58
N ASP A 158 0.65 26.69 7.44
CA ASP A 158 1.45 26.33 6.30
C ASP A 158 2.45 25.25 6.76
N SER A 159 1.95 24.05 6.99
CA SER A 159 2.78 22.86 6.96
C SER A 159 2.53 22.23 5.59
N ASP A 160 3.45 22.43 4.65
CA ASP A 160 3.62 21.56 3.48
C ASP A 160 3.90 20.13 4.00
N GLU A 161 2.87 19.44 4.47
CA GLU A 161 2.98 18.03 4.79
C GLU A 161 3.13 17.29 3.45
N VAL A 162 4.31 16.74 3.25
CA VAL A 162 4.62 15.95 2.06
C VAL A 162 3.72 14.72 2.09
N GLU A 163 2.81 14.63 1.13
CA GLU A 163 1.94 13.48 0.93
C GLU A 163 2.72 12.38 0.19
N TYR A 164 2.74 11.17 0.73
CA TYR A 164 3.43 10.03 0.12
C TYR A 164 2.46 9.14 -0.64
N ASP A 165 2.89 8.63 -1.81
CA ASP A 165 2.16 7.56 -2.49
C ASP A 165 2.19 6.28 -1.64
N GLU A 166 1.00 5.76 -1.33
CA GLU A 166 0.80 4.62 -0.43
C GLU A 166 0.90 3.26 -1.14
N HIS A 167 0.98 3.22 -2.48
CA HIS A 167 0.88 2.00 -3.28
C HIS A 167 2.23 1.26 -3.42
N ILE A 168 2.95 1.14 -2.32
CA ILE A 168 4.33 0.64 -2.23
C ILE A 168 4.54 -0.78 -2.78
N TRP A 169 3.51 -1.63 -2.72
CA TRP A 169 3.54 -3.03 -3.17
C TRP A 169 3.46 -3.19 -4.69
N THR A 170 3.16 -2.14 -5.44
CA THR A 170 3.03 -2.18 -6.90
C THR A 170 4.36 -2.42 -7.58
N SER A 171 5.49 -2.03 -6.98
CA SER A 171 6.83 -2.43 -7.36
C SER A 171 7.09 -3.88 -6.93
N PRO A 172 7.43 -4.81 -7.85
CA PRO A 172 7.82 -6.17 -7.48
C PRO A 172 9.01 -6.25 -6.53
N LYS A 173 9.99 -5.33 -6.64
CA LYS A 173 11.13 -5.28 -5.70
C LYS A 173 10.67 -4.92 -4.30
N ASN A 174 9.82 -3.92 -4.17
CA ASN A 174 9.22 -3.59 -2.88
C ASN A 174 8.38 -4.77 -2.35
N ALA A 175 7.61 -5.43 -3.20
CA ALA A 175 6.80 -6.58 -2.80
C ALA A 175 7.64 -7.72 -2.19
N VAL A 176 8.85 -7.96 -2.70
CA VAL A 176 9.80 -8.92 -2.09
C VAL A 176 10.23 -8.45 -0.70
N VAL A 177 10.56 -7.16 -0.54
CA VAL A 177 10.92 -6.58 0.77
C VAL A 177 9.78 -6.70 1.76
N LEU A 178 8.56 -6.34 1.33
CA LEU A 178 7.35 -6.39 2.14
C LEU A 178 6.97 -7.82 2.52
N CYS A 179 7.07 -8.78 1.59
CA CYS A 179 6.83 -10.21 1.88
C CYS A 179 7.81 -10.73 2.95
N ARG A 180 9.09 -10.34 2.89
CA ARG A 180 10.08 -10.68 3.91
C ARG A 180 9.78 -10.01 5.25
N ALA A 181 9.36 -8.75 5.27
CA ALA A 181 8.94 -8.05 6.49
C ALA A 181 7.72 -8.72 7.14
N VAL A 182 6.74 -9.13 6.35
CA VAL A 182 5.60 -9.94 6.83
C VAL A 182 6.08 -11.25 7.45
N CYS A 183 7.02 -11.95 6.80
CA CYS A 183 7.60 -13.19 7.32
C CYS A 183 8.32 -12.96 8.66
N ASP A 184 9.11 -11.90 8.78
CA ASP A 184 9.83 -11.57 10.02
C ASP A 184 8.87 -11.27 11.16
N ALA A 185 7.78 -10.53 10.90
CA ALA A 185 6.74 -10.26 11.89
C ALA A 185 6.07 -11.56 12.38
N ILE A 186 5.75 -12.47 11.46
CA ILE A 186 5.14 -13.77 11.78
C ILE A 186 6.11 -14.65 12.57
N CYS A 187 7.38 -14.76 12.15
CA CYS A 187 8.41 -15.54 12.86
C CYS A 187 8.66 -15.02 14.28
N LYS A 188 8.57 -13.68 14.48
CA LYS A 188 8.69 -13.07 15.81
C LYS A 188 7.56 -13.49 16.75
N ALA A 189 6.34 -13.65 16.22
CA ALA A 189 5.18 -14.07 17.01
C ALA A 189 5.13 -15.59 17.24
N ASP A 190 5.61 -16.38 16.28
CA ASP A 190 5.63 -17.84 16.35
C ASP A 190 6.99 -18.42 15.91
N PRO A 191 8.03 -18.30 16.77
CA PRO A 191 9.36 -18.80 16.47
C PRO A 191 9.44 -20.33 16.36
N ALA A 192 8.45 -21.05 16.87
CA ALA A 192 8.44 -22.52 16.79
C ALA A 192 8.22 -23.03 15.34
N ASN A 193 7.64 -22.22 14.47
CA ASN A 193 7.37 -22.54 13.09
C ASN A 193 8.28 -21.76 12.09
N GLU A 194 9.29 -21.04 12.56
CA GLU A 194 10.14 -20.14 11.77
C GLU A 194 10.69 -20.77 10.49
N ASP A 195 11.27 -21.98 10.58
CA ASP A 195 11.85 -22.66 9.41
C ASP A 195 10.80 -22.91 8.31
N PHE A 196 9.59 -23.25 8.69
CA PHE A 196 8.48 -23.46 7.74
C PHE A 196 8.07 -22.14 7.08
N TYR A 197 7.91 -21.07 7.86
CA TYR A 197 7.52 -19.77 7.35
C TYR A 197 8.57 -19.19 6.42
N ARG A 198 9.85 -19.29 6.77
CA ARG A 198 10.96 -18.82 5.92
C ARG A 198 11.05 -19.58 4.61
N ALA A 199 10.88 -20.89 4.64
CA ALA A 199 10.90 -21.70 3.41
C ALA A 199 9.77 -21.32 2.45
N ASN A 200 8.56 -21.07 2.97
CA ASN A 200 7.42 -20.61 2.16
C ASN A 200 7.64 -19.18 1.64
N CYS A 201 8.12 -18.28 2.49
CA CYS A 201 8.47 -16.91 2.11
C CYS A 201 9.50 -16.88 0.98
N ASP A 202 10.59 -17.64 1.11
CA ASP A 202 11.62 -17.72 0.07
C ASP A 202 11.05 -18.26 -1.26
N GLY A 203 10.17 -19.25 -1.19
CA GLY A 203 9.49 -19.78 -2.35
C GLY A 203 8.55 -18.79 -3.03
N TYR A 204 7.84 -17.97 -2.25
CA TYR A 204 6.95 -16.93 -2.77
C TYR A 204 7.74 -15.74 -3.34
N CYS A 205 8.77 -15.27 -2.64
CA CYS A 205 9.66 -14.21 -3.09
C CYS A 205 10.34 -14.61 -4.42
N ALA A 206 10.81 -15.85 -4.58
CA ALA A 206 11.40 -16.30 -5.83
C ALA A 206 10.43 -16.23 -7.03
N GLN A 207 9.12 -16.42 -6.81
CA GLN A 207 8.11 -16.24 -7.85
C GLN A 207 7.90 -14.76 -8.20
N ILE A 208 7.89 -13.85 -7.19
CA ILE A 208 7.84 -12.40 -7.43
C ILE A 208 9.08 -11.95 -8.20
N GLU A 209 10.28 -12.39 -7.80
CA GLU A 209 11.55 -12.07 -8.48
C GLU A 209 11.57 -12.56 -9.95
N ALA A 210 11.00 -13.74 -10.22
CA ALA A 210 10.87 -14.24 -11.59
C ALA A 210 9.93 -13.38 -12.44
N LEU A 211 8.86 -12.87 -11.85
CA LEU A 211 7.92 -11.97 -12.51
C LEU A 211 8.53 -10.57 -12.70
N ASP A 212 9.29 -10.06 -11.72
CA ASP A 212 10.07 -8.82 -11.82
C ASP A 212 11.00 -8.86 -13.05
N ALA A 213 11.78 -9.94 -13.20
CA ALA A 213 12.69 -10.09 -14.33
C ALA A 213 11.94 -10.09 -15.69
N ARG A 214 10.71 -10.60 -15.74
CA ARG A 214 9.87 -10.55 -16.94
C ARG A 214 9.38 -9.14 -17.23
N PHE A 215 8.94 -8.38 -16.22
CA PHE A 215 8.58 -6.98 -16.38
C PHE A 215 9.78 -6.15 -16.84
N ALA A 216 10.94 -6.36 -16.25
CA ALA A 216 12.16 -5.67 -16.65
C ALA A 216 12.47 -5.90 -18.13
N ALA A 217 12.44 -7.16 -18.60
CA ALA A 217 12.67 -7.50 -20.01
C ALA A 217 11.61 -6.91 -20.94
N LEU A 218 10.33 -6.91 -20.53
CA LEU A 218 9.24 -6.31 -21.27
C LEU A 218 9.46 -4.80 -21.41
N CYS A 219 9.68 -4.11 -20.30
CA CYS A 219 9.85 -2.66 -20.29
C CYS A 219 11.14 -2.21 -20.97
N GLU A 220 12.25 -2.96 -20.87
CA GLU A 220 13.51 -2.65 -21.56
C GLU A 220 13.32 -2.69 -23.09
N SER A 221 12.62 -3.69 -23.61
CA SER A 221 12.43 -3.90 -25.06
C SER A 221 11.28 -3.09 -25.64
N ALA A 222 10.43 -2.48 -24.82
CA ALA A 222 9.22 -1.78 -25.26
C ALA A 222 9.58 -0.53 -26.11
N PRO A 223 8.95 -0.36 -27.29
CA PRO A 223 9.12 0.85 -28.11
C PRO A 223 8.46 2.08 -27.48
N HIS A 224 7.36 1.88 -26.75
CA HIS A 224 6.65 2.91 -26.01
C HIS A 224 6.99 2.83 -24.53
N LYS A 225 7.16 3.98 -23.88
CA LYS A 225 7.48 4.06 -22.44
C LYS A 225 6.41 4.83 -21.67
N LEU A 226 5.37 5.32 -22.35
CA LEU A 226 4.32 6.12 -21.76
C LEU A 226 3.09 5.27 -21.51
N LEU A 227 2.60 5.27 -20.26
CA LEU A 227 1.32 4.72 -19.87
C LEU A 227 0.29 5.85 -19.73
N VAL A 228 -0.90 5.67 -20.27
CA VAL A 228 -2.00 6.64 -20.12
C VAL A 228 -3.12 6.01 -19.30
N PHE A 229 -3.39 6.58 -18.14
CA PHE A 229 -4.48 6.19 -17.24
C PHE A 229 -5.64 7.17 -17.34
N ALA A 230 -6.77 6.71 -17.80
CA ALA A 230 -8.01 7.46 -17.74
C ALA A 230 -8.74 7.22 -16.40
N ASP A 231 -8.00 7.22 -15.32
CA ASP A 231 -8.40 6.90 -13.95
C ASP A 231 -7.37 7.45 -12.96
N ARG A 232 -7.46 7.04 -11.66
CA ARG A 232 -6.41 7.22 -10.65
C ARG A 232 -5.15 6.43 -11.03
N PHE A 233 -4.01 6.87 -10.53
CA PHE A 233 -2.71 6.29 -10.87
C PHE A 233 -2.00 5.65 -9.66
N PRO A 234 -2.28 4.41 -9.31
CA PRO A 234 -1.65 3.74 -8.17
C PRO A 234 -0.33 3.02 -8.52
N MET A 235 0.31 3.36 -9.65
CA MET A 235 1.45 2.57 -10.20
C MET A 235 2.77 3.34 -10.17
N LEU A 236 2.91 4.34 -9.27
CA LEU A 236 4.11 5.19 -9.22
C LEU A 236 5.38 4.38 -8.98
N TYR A 237 5.39 3.51 -7.96
CA TYR A 237 6.55 2.66 -7.65
C TYR A 237 6.89 1.71 -8.79
N PHE A 238 5.87 1.16 -9.48
CA PHE A 238 6.07 0.32 -10.65
C PHE A 238 6.74 1.10 -11.79
N CYS A 239 6.22 2.28 -12.12
CA CYS A 239 6.80 3.12 -13.18
C CYS A 239 8.22 3.56 -12.85
N ARG A 240 8.51 3.92 -11.59
CA ARG A 240 9.86 4.26 -11.14
C ARG A 240 10.83 3.09 -11.26
N GLU A 241 10.39 1.89 -10.89
CA GLU A 241 11.23 0.68 -10.99
C GLU A 241 11.62 0.35 -12.42
N PHE A 242 10.68 0.46 -13.37
CA PHE A 242 10.89 0.03 -14.75
C PHE A 242 11.18 1.16 -15.74
N GLY A 243 11.32 2.40 -15.27
CA GLY A 243 11.64 3.56 -16.10
C GLY A 243 10.55 3.87 -17.13
N LEU A 244 9.29 3.78 -16.71
CA LEU A 244 8.13 4.15 -17.51
C LEU A 244 7.66 5.56 -17.14
N ASP A 245 7.23 6.32 -18.14
CA ASP A 245 6.50 7.57 -17.97
C ASP A 245 5.00 7.30 -17.88
N TYR A 246 4.25 8.25 -17.34
CA TYR A 246 2.81 8.13 -17.25
C TYR A 246 2.08 9.48 -17.40
N ARG A 247 0.81 9.40 -17.79
CA ARG A 247 -0.20 10.46 -17.68
C ARG A 247 -1.44 9.85 -17.10
N ALA A 248 -2.15 10.60 -16.25
CA ALA A 248 -3.32 10.09 -15.55
C ALA A 248 -4.38 11.16 -15.35
N ALA A 249 -5.62 10.75 -15.12
CA ALA A 249 -6.69 11.68 -14.78
C ALA A 249 -6.53 12.23 -13.36
N PHE A 250 -6.07 11.39 -12.41
CA PHE A 250 -5.88 11.73 -11.02
C PHE A 250 -4.62 11.06 -10.45
N HIS A 251 -4.10 11.59 -9.36
CA HIS A 251 -3.06 10.92 -8.55
C HIS A 251 -3.61 9.67 -7.84
N GLY A 252 -2.72 8.84 -7.29
CA GLY A 252 -3.08 7.51 -6.79
C GLY A 252 -4.09 7.50 -5.65
N CYS A 253 -3.90 8.40 -4.68
CA CYS A 253 -4.72 8.49 -3.47
C CYS A 253 -5.95 9.40 -3.62
N SER A 254 -6.22 9.95 -4.81
CA SER A 254 -7.36 10.86 -5.05
C SER A 254 -8.70 10.23 -4.71
N GLY A 255 -9.52 10.96 -3.96
CA GLY A 255 -10.94 10.66 -3.76
C GLY A 255 -11.84 11.01 -4.95
N ASP A 256 -11.33 11.76 -5.94
CA ASP A 256 -12.07 12.22 -7.10
C ASP A 256 -12.34 11.10 -8.10
N THR A 257 -13.48 11.17 -8.78
CA THR A 257 -13.91 10.16 -9.77
C THR A 257 -14.34 10.75 -11.10
N GLU A 258 -14.48 12.07 -11.20
CA GLU A 258 -14.92 12.78 -12.39
C GLU A 258 -13.95 13.93 -12.72
N PRO A 259 -13.01 13.72 -13.66
CA PRO A 259 -12.03 14.74 -14.02
C PRO A 259 -12.67 15.88 -14.82
N SER A 260 -11.99 17.01 -14.86
CA SER A 260 -12.39 18.17 -15.66
C SER A 260 -12.40 17.85 -17.16
N LEU A 261 -13.16 18.64 -17.93
CA LEU A 261 -13.13 18.53 -19.39
C LEU A 261 -11.74 18.84 -19.96
N ALA A 262 -10.94 19.67 -19.28
CA ALA A 262 -9.57 19.99 -19.67
C ALA A 262 -8.67 18.76 -19.53
N THR A 263 -8.75 18.04 -18.41
CA THR A 263 -8.04 16.78 -18.16
C THR A 263 -8.42 15.72 -19.20
N ILE A 264 -9.73 15.53 -19.47
CA ILE A 264 -10.17 14.56 -20.47
C ILE A 264 -9.63 14.90 -21.86
N LYS A 265 -9.70 16.19 -22.25
CA LYS A 265 -9.15 16.65 -23.52
C LYS A 265 -7.64 16.43 -23.61
N TYR A 266 -6.90 16.75 -22.54
CA TYR A 266 -5.47 16.53 -22.49
C TYR A 266 -5.13 15.04 -22.71
N LEU A 267 -5.83 14.13 -22.06
CA LEU A 267 -5.61 12.69 -22.24
C LEU A 267 -5.92 12.22 -23.68
N ILE A 268 -6.97 12.75 -24.31
CA ILE A 268 -7.28 12.47 -25.71
C ILE A 268 -6.15 12.95 -26.62
N ASP A 269 -5.76 14.24 -26.51
CA ASP A 269 -4.71 14.82 -27.31
C ASP A 269 -3.38 14.02 -27.13
N LYS A 270 -3.06 13.62 -25.89
CA LYS A 270 -1.85 12.85 -25.58
C LYS A 270 -1.84 11.45 -26.19
N VAL A 271 -2.99 10.76 -26.18
CA VAL A 271 -3.14 9.45 -26.81
C VAL A 271 -2.98 9.55 -28.34
N GLU A 272 -3.55 10.60 -28.96
CA GLU A 272 -3.42 10.82 -30.40
C GLU A 272 -1.98 11.24 -30.80
N ASP A 273 -1.36 12.17 -30.06
CA ASP A 273 -0.04 12.73 -30.40
C ASP A 273 1.08 11.68 -30.26
N GLU A 274 0.96 10.75 -29.32
CA GLU A 274 1.97 9.72 -29.04
C GLU A 274 1.61 8.33 -29.61
N ASP A 275 0.53 8.25 -30.42
CA ASP A 275 0.03 6.99 -31.00
C ASP A 275 -0.15 5.87 -29.96
N ILE A 276 -0.70 6.19 -28.77
CA ILE A 276 -0.84 5.24 -27.66
C ILE A 276 -1.92 4.19 -27.98
N PRO A 277 -1.57 2.90 -28.03
CA PRO A 277 -2.50 1.85 -28.43
C PRO A 277 -3.51 1.45 -27.34
N VAL A 278 -3.15 1.65 -26.04
CA VAL A 278 -3.95 1.21 -24.90
C VAL A 278 -4.05 2.29 -23.85
N VAL A 279 -5.28 2.59 -23.42
CA VAL A 279 -5.57 3.45 -22.26
C VAL A 279 -5.98 2.57 -21.09
N TYR A 280 -5.39 2.81 -19.92
CA TYR A 280 -5.62 1.99 -18.74
C TYR A 280 -6.65 2.58 -17.79
N THR A 281 -7.34 1.68 -17.09
CA THR A 281 -8.14 1.95 -15.90
C THR A 281 -7.65 1.07 -14.75
N ILE A 282 -8.07 1.38 -13.53
CA ILE A 282 -7.87 0.48 -12.40
C ILE A 282 -9.06 -0.48 -12.23
N ASP A 283 -8.87 -1.53 -11.45
CA ASP A 283 -9.85 -2.60 -11.22
C ASP A 283 -11.18 -2.12 -10.62
N PHE A 284 -11.18 -1.06 -9.78
CA PHE A 284 -12.38 -0.46 -9.19
C PHE A 284 -12.79 0.88 -9.83
N GLY A 285 -12.13 1.29 -10.92
CA GLY A 285 -12.43 2.51 -11.65
C GLY A 285 -13.78 2.47 -12.37
N THR A 286 -14.35 3.63 -12.63
CA THR A 286 -15.67 3.75 -13.30
C THR A 286 -15.65 3.41 -14.79
N LYS A 287 -14.49 3.38 -15.42
CA LYS A 287 -14.24 3.18 -16.86
C LYS A 287 -14.93 4.20 -17.79
N LYS A 288 -15.65 5.19 -17.26
CA LYS A 288 -16.37 6.18 -18.07
C LYS A 288 -15.41 7.06 -18.87
N VAL A 289 -14.37 7.55 -18.22
CA VAL A 289 -13.36 8.42 -18.86
C VAL A 289 -12.58 7.65 -19.92
N ALA A 290 -12.16 6.43 -19.61
CA ALA A 290 -11.47 5.55 -20.55
C ALA A 290 -12.34 5.25 -21.80
N ALA A 291 -13.64 5.05 -21.62
CA ALA A 291 -14.56 4.85 -22.76
C ALA A 291 -14.63 6.09 -23.66
N VAL A 292 -14.68 7.32 -23.08
CA VAL A 292 -14.67 8.57 -23.85
C VAL A 292 -13.36 8.72 -24.61
N VAL A 293 -12.21 8.50 -23.96
CA VAL A 293 -10.89 8.58 -24.62
C VAL A 293 -10.81 7.56 -25.77
N SER A 294 -11.21 6.32 -25.51
CA SER A 294 -11.25 5.24 -26.52
C SER A 294 -12.16 5.57 -27.71
N GLU A 295 -13.36 6.12 -27.48
CA GLU A 295 -14.28 6.52 -28.54
C GLU A 295 -13.71 7.64 -29.44
N CYS A 296 -12.94 8.56 -28.86
CA CYS A 296 -12.31 9.66 -29.60
C CYS A 296 -11.07 9.22 -30.38
N THR A 297 -10.22 8.38 -29.80
CA THR A 297 -8.88 8.06 -30.32
C THR A 297 -8.80 6.71 -31.04
N GLY A 298 -9.70 5.78 -30.71
CA GLY A 298 -9.64 4.40 -31.18
C GLY A 298 -8.71 3.50 -30.34
N ALA A 299 -8.02 4.04 -29.32
CA ALA A 299 -7.19 3.24 -28.41
C ALA A 299 -8.03 2.19 -27.67
N ALA A 300 -7.45 1.00 -27.47
CA ALA A 300 -8.11 -0.03 -26.67
C ALA A 300 -8.13 0.37 -25.18
N VAL A 301 -9.09 -0.19 -24.43
CA VAL A 301 -9.12 -0.02 -22.96
C VAL A 301 -8.72 -1.34 -22.32
N ASP A 302 -7.75 -1.30 -21.40
CA ASP A 302 -7.38 -2.44 -20.55
C ASP A 302 -7.33 -2.04 -19.09
N THR A 303 -7.26 -3.02 -18.18
CA THR A 303 -7.27 -2.78 -16.73
C THR A 303 -5.92 -3.17 -16.13
N LEU A 304 -5.36 -2.28 -15.29
CA LEU A 304 -4.27 -2.61 -14.38
C LEU A 304 -4.82 -2.73 -12.96
N TYR A 305 -4.48 -3.84 -12.32
CA TYR A 305 -4.92 -4.14 -10.96
C TYR A 305 -4.00 -3.42 -9.97
N SER A 306 -4.59 -2.62 -9.11
CA SER A 306 -3.86 -1.93 -8.03
C SER A 306 -3.47 -2.88 -6.91
N MET A 307 -4.24 -3.95 -6.73
CA MET A 307 -4.11 -4.96 -5.67
C MET A 307 -4.26 -4.40 -4.24
N GLN A 308 -4.60 -3.12 -4.07
CA GLN A 308 -4.91 -2.56 -2.75
C GLN A 308 -6.06 -3.32 -2.08
N THR A 309 -7.06 -3.63 -2.87
CA THR A 309 -8.17 -4.53 -2.57
C THR A 309 -8.40 -5.46 -3.76
N VAL A 310 -9.32 -6.41 -3.64
CA VAL A 310 -9.71 -7.30 -4.73
C VAL A 310 -11.23 -7.40 -4.82
N SER A 311 -11.75 -7.73 -6.00
CA SER A 311 -13.17 -7.99 -6.14
C SER A 311 -13.58 -9.21 -5.30
N ARG A 312 -14.85 -9.25 -4.90
CA ARG A 312 -15.37 -10.44 -4.20
C ARG A 312 -15.23 -11.71 -5.03
N ALA A 313 -15.41 -11.59 -6.33
CA ALA A 313 -15.28 -12.73 -7.24
C ALA A 313 -13.84 -13.24 -7.34
N ASP A 314 -12.85 -12.34 -7.44
CA ASP A 314 -11.43 -12.71 -7.47
C ASP A 314 -10.99 -13.32 -6.12
N PHE A 315 -11.46 -12.75 -5.00
CA PHE A 315 -11.18 -13.28 -3.67
C PHE A 315 -11.73 -14.70 -3.49
N ASP A 316 -13.00 -14.92 -3.87
CA ASP A 316 -13.65 -16.23 -3.79
C ASP A 316 -13.04 -17.25 -4.77
N ALA A 317 -12.46 -16.78 -5.89
CA ALA A 317 -11.70 -17.60 -6.83
C ALA A 317 -10.29 -17.96 -6.31
N GLY A 318 -9.82 -17.32 -5.23
CA GLY A 318 -8.50 -17.55 -4.66
C GLY A 318 -7.37 -16.86 -5.42
N GLU A 319 -7.67 -15.77 -6.15
CA GLU A 319 -6.64 -14.98 -6.80
C GLU A 319 -5.61 -14.47 -5.78
N THR A 320 -4.37 -14.33 -6.24
CA THR A 320 -3.22 -13.96 -5.43
C THR A 320 -2.58 -12.69 -5.98
N TYR A 321 -1.70 -12.07 -5.21
CA TYR A 321 -0.86 -10.98 -5.70
C TYR A 321 -0.16 -11.38 -7.01
N LEU A 322 0.42 -12.58 -7.07
CA LEU A 322 1.10 -13.07 -8.27
C LEU A 322 0.17 -13.20 -9.47
N THR A 323 -1.02 -13.76 -9.30
CA THR A 323 -1.96 -13.95 -10.43
C THR A 323 -2.50 -12.64 -10.95
N LEU A 324 -2.71 -11.63 -10.08
CA LEU A 324 -3.11 -10.29 -10.49
C LEU A 324 -1.97 -9.55 -11.19
N MET A 325 -0.74 -9.68 -10.71
CA MET A 325 0.44 -9.14 -11.39
C MET A 325 0.71 -9.80 -12.75
N GLU A 326 0.40 -11.10 -12.92
CA GLU A 326 0.41 -11.74 -14.23
C GLU A 326 -0.62 -11.13 -15.19
N ARG A 327 -1.81 -10.77 -14.69
CA ARG A 327 -2.79 -10.04 -15.51
C ARG A 327 -2.25 -8.66 -15.91
N ASN A 328 -1.59 -7.96 -14.99
CA ASN A 328 -0.93 -6.68 -15.27
C ASN A 328 0.17 -6.86 -16.33
N TYR A 329 0.96 -7.93 -16.24
CA TYR A 329 1.98 -8.25 -17.24
C TYR A 329 1.36 -8.39 -18.64
N GLU A 330 0.27 -9.15 -18.79
CA GLU A 330 -0.39 -9.35 -20.08
C GLU A 330 -1.04 -8.06 -20.61
N ALA A 331 -1.60 -7.21 -19.75
CA ALA A 331 -2.14 -5.90 -20.14
C ALA A 331 -1.03 -4.96 -20.63
N LEU A 332 0.08 -4.86 -19.87
CA LEU A 332 1.23 -4.04 -20.26
C LEU A 332 1.93 -4.56 -21.52
N ARG A 333 2.00 -5.88 -21.72
CA ARG A 333 2.58 -6.47 -22.92
C ARG A 333 1.85 -6.05 -24.20
N LYS A 334 0.53 -5.85 -24.14
CA LYS A 334 -0.25 -5.34 -25.26
C LYS A 334 0.04 -3.85 -25.49
N GLY A 335 -0.04 -3.03 -24.45
CA GLY A 335 0.08 -1.58 -24.58
C GLY A 335 1.50 -1.07 -24.81
N LEU A 336 2.53 -1.82 -24.42
CA LEU A 336 3.92 -1.39 -24.60
C LEU A 336 4.56 -1.89 -25.91
N ASN A 337 4.00 -2.94 -26.56
CA ASN A 337 4.59 -3.55 -27.75
C ASN A 337 3.75 -3.45 -29.02
N GLU A 338 2.52 -2.97 -28.97
CA GLU A 338 1.67 -2.69 -30.13
C GLU A 338 1.78 -1.24 -30.56
#